data_4b5684391d7a207fc4214f6b9fce3ab5
#
_entry.id   4b5684391d7a207fc4214f6b9fce3ab5
#
_cell.length_a   1.000
_cell.length_b   1.000
_cell.length_c   1.000
_cell.angle_alpha   90.00
_cell.angle_beta   90.00
_cell.angle_gamma   90.00
#
_symmetry.space_group_name_H-M   'P 1'
#
loop_
_entity.id
_entity.type
_entity.pdbx_description
1 polymer ?
#
loop_
_entity_poly.entity_id
_entity_poly.type
_entity_poly.pdbx_seq_one_letter_code
_entity_poly.pdbx_strand_id
1 'polypeptide(L)'
;MAKIIYEKDGFKFEKLKDNAFNLLFDVENSKLALPSLINFDLVKLIYDLNSDIYVSNNLQKIPESNAAIITLLMKHFFEDLGLPQRYSHLYMTQENNDKKIVFNACSIHTEKPDGIPDGAELMPIKYMVITCDIITQHKIAFNCSIVFEAYLNIPPFAEKVIGIMIHKIFTRVKRFINSY
;
A
#
# COMPACT_ATOMS: atom_id res chain seq x y z
N MET A 1 13.32 2.56 19.43
CA MET A 1 12.17 3.48 19.31
C MET A 1 11.85 3.68 17.83
N ALA A 2 10.57 3.77 17.47
CA ALA A 2 10.16 4.13 16.12
C ALA A 2 10.62 5.56 15.77
N LYS A 3 11.10 5.78 14.54
CA LYS A 3 11.51 7.09 14.03
C LYS A 3 10.44 7.60 13.07
N ILE A 4 9.83 8.73 13.38
CA ILE A 4 8.90 9.40 12.47
C ILE A 4 9.70 9.90 11.25
N ILE A 5 9.31 9.45 10.05
CA ILE A 5 9.89 9.87 8.77
C ILE A 5 9.07 11.00 8.17
N TYR A 6 7.75 10.88 8.26
CA TYR A 6 6.80 11.85 7.71
C TYR A 6 5.51 11.87 8.54
N GLU A 7 5.02 13.05 8.84
CA GLU A 7 3.74 13.25 9.54
C GLU A 7 3.05 14.48 8.99
N LYS A 8 1.81 14.33 8.54
CA LYS A 8 0.98 15.43 8.03
C LYS A 8 -0.49 15.02 7.93
N ASP A 9 -1.39 15.93 8.26
CA ASP A 9 -2.86 15.78 8.06
C ASP A 9 -3.44 14.46 8.64
N GLY A 10 -2.92 14.00 9.77
CA GLY A 10 -3.34 12.76 10.42
C GLY A 10 -2.72 11.49 9.82
N PHE A 11 -1.82 11.62 8.85
CA PHE A 11 -0.97 10.52 8.38
C PHE A 11 0.34 10.52 9.13
N LYS A 12 0.76 9.36 9.60
CA LYS A 12 2.02 9.16 10.28
C LYS A 12 2.76 7.98 9.66
N PHE A 13 3.93 8.24 9.09
CA PHE A 13 4.82 7.23 8.53
C PHE A 13 6.08 7.12 9.37
N GLU A 14 6.33 5.93 9.89
CA GLU A 14 7.38 5.62 10.85
C GLU A 14 8.31 4.53 10.33
N LYS A 15 9.58 4.64 10.65
CA LYS A 15 10.56 3.54 10.57
C LYS A 15 10.64 2.86 11.93
N LEU A 16 10.33 1.57 12.00
CA LEU A 16 10.37 0.79 13.23
C LEU A 16 11.78 0.24 13.47
N LYS A 17 12.42 -0.25 12.42
CA LYS A 17 13.80 -0.76 12.35
C LYS A 17 14.21 -0.79 10.86
N ASP A 18 15.41 -1.29 10.56
CA ASP A 18 15.85 -1.41 9.18
C ASP A 18 14.86 -2.24 8.35
N ASN A 19 14.49 -1.69 7.20
CA ASN A 19 13.51 -2.25 6.25
C ASN A 19 12.11 -2.55 6.83
N ALA A 20 11.78 -1.98 8.00
CA ALA A 20 10.45 -2.13 8.60
C ALA A 20 9.81 -0.77 8.87
N PHE A 21 8.62 -0.57 8.31
CA PHE A 21 7.91 0.69 8.33
C PHE A 21 6.47 0.48 8.78
N ASN A 22 5.87 1.55 9.28
CA ASN A 22 4.49 1.59 9.70
C ASN A 22 3.80 2.85 9.20
N LEU A 23 2.58 2.72 8.70
CA LEU A 23 1.72 3.83 8.29
C LEU A 23 0.44 3.81 9.10
N LEU A 24 0.10 4.93 9.68
CA LEU A 24 -1.09 5.13 10.51
C LEU A 24 -1.92 6.28 9.94
N PHE A 25 -3.21 6.10 9.80
CA PHE A 25 -4.17 7.15 9.46
C PHE A 25 -5.61 6.70 9.70
N ASP A 26 -6.53 7.66 9.83
CA ASP A 26 -7.97 7.40 9.97
C ASP A 26 -8.73 7.85 8.71
N VAL A 27 -9.81 7.14 8.42
CA VAL A 27 -10.83 7.55 7.45
C VAL A 27 -12.17 7.69 8.17
N GLU A 28 -12.86 8.78 7.92
CA GLU A 28 -14.18 9.07 8.48
C GLU A 28 -15.10 9.64 7.40
N ASN A 29 -16.37 9.16 7.36
CA ASN A 29 -17.41 9.69 6.48
C ASN A 29 -18.77 9.49 7.14
N SER A 30 -19.49 10.58 7.42
CA SER A 30 -20.75 10.53 8.17
C SER A 30 -21.92 9.88 7.43
N LYS A 31 -21.80 9.64 6.12
CA LYS A 31 -22.89 9.12 5.27
C LYS A 31 -22.68 7.66 4.87
N LEU A 32 -21.44 7.22 4.72
CA LEU A 32 -21.11 5.89 4.20
C LEU A 32 -20.85 4.87 5.31
N ALA A 33 -21.32 3.65 5.08
CA ALA A 33 -20.93 2.49 5.89
C ALA A 33 -19.55 2.01 5.44
N LEU A 34 -18.49 2.58 6.03
CA LEU A 34 -17.11 2.37 5.61
C LEU A 34 -16.66 0.89 5.61
N PRO A 35 -17.04 0.04 6.58
CA PRO A 35 -16.60 -1.37 6.58
C PRO A 35 -16.99 -2.13 5.31
N SER A 36 -18.14 -1.82 4.70
CA SER A 36 -18.58 -2.48 3.46
C SER A 36 -17.75 -2.09 2.23
N LEU A 37 -17.02 -0.98 2.30
CA LEU A 37 -16.16 -0.49 1.22
C LEU A 37 -14.74 -1.06 1.27
N ILE A 38 -14.33 -1.63 2.42
CA ILE A 38 -12.98 -2.14 2.61
C ILE A 38 -12.87 -3.55 2.02
N ASN A 39 -12.46 -3.63 0.77
CA ASN A 39 -12.32 -4.86 0.01
C ASN A 39 -11.29 -4.68 -1.13
N PHE A 40 -11.10 -5.71 -1.97
CA PHE A 40 -10.18 -5.64 -3.11
C PHE A 40 -10.56 -4.61 -4.17
N ASP A 41 -11.83 -4.22 -4.29
CA ASP A 41 -12.24 -3.17 -5.24
C ASP A 41 -11.75 -1.80 -4.76
N LEU A 42 -11.74 -1.55 -3.44
CA LEU A 42 -11.08 -0.37 -2.88
C LEU A 42 -9.57 -0.40 -3.10
N VAL A 43 -8.92 -1.54 -2.93
CA VAL A 43 -7.47 -1.71 -3.20
C VAL A 43 -7.17 -1.34 -4.65
N LYS A 44 -7.97 -1.84 -5.61
CA LYS A 44 -7.82 -1.46 -7.03
C LYS A 44 -8.04 0.03 -7.25
N LEU A 45 -9.06 0.61 -6.66
CA LEU A 45 -9.36 2.04 -6.76
C LEU A 45 -8.21 2.91 -6.24
N ILE A 46 -7.53 2.51 -5.17
CA ILE A 46 -6.34 3.22 -4.66
C ILE A 46 -5.29 3.37 -5.75
N TYR A 47 -5.04 2.31 -6.52
CA TYR A 47 -4.06 2.36 -7.61
C TYR A 47 -4.57 3.19 -8.80
N ASP A 48 -5.84 3.03 -9.18
CA ASP A 48 -6.46 3.77 -10.30
C ASP A 48 -6.48 5.29 -10.05
N LEU A 49 -6.71 5.73 -8.82
CA LEU A 49 -6.68 7.15 -8.43
C LEU A 49 -5.28 7.77 -8.46
N ASN A 50 -4.23 6.96 -8.57
CA ASN A 50 -2.84 7.39 -8.47
C ASN A 50 -2.01 7.05 -9.72
N SER A 51 -2.58 7.27 -10.91
CA SER A 51 -1.94 7.03 -12.20
C SER A 51 -0.68 7.86 -12.48
N ASP A 52 -0.43 8.90 -11.68
CA ASP A 52 0.83 9.65 -11.70
C ASP A 52 1.95 8.98 -10.90
N ILE A 53 1.65 7.96 -10.12
CA ILE A 53 2.60 7.14 -9.34
C ILE A 53 2.82 5.78 -10.00
N TYR A 54 1.75 5.18 -10.54
CA TYR A 54 1.79 3.87 -11.17
C TYR A 54 1.72 3.98 -12.69
N VAL A 55 2.60 3.27 -13.39
CA VAL A 55 2.55 3.10 -14.85
C VAL A 55 1.43 2.15 -15.23
N SER A 56 1.34 1.04 -14.50
CA SER A 56 0.32 0.03 -14.67
C SER A 56 -0.05 -0.61 -13.34
N ASN A 57 -1.27 -1.10 -13.25
CA ASN A 57 -1.75 -1.92 -12.15
C ASN A 57 -2.67 -3.01 -12.68
N ASN A 58 -2.54 -4.19 -12.10
CA ASN A 58 -3.42 -5.33 -12.37
C ASN A 58 -3.73 -6.01 -11.03
N LEU A 59 -5.02 -6.18 -10.74
CA LEU A 59 -5.51 -6.92 -9.59
C LEU A 59 -6.43 -8.04 -10.09
N GLN A 60 -6.03 -9.27 -9.83
CA GLN A 60 -6.79 -10.48 -10.19
C GLN A 60 -7.27 -11.16 -8.92
N LYS A 61 -8.58 -11.11 -8.66
CA LYS A 61 -9.20 -11.88 -7.58
C LYS A 61 -9.11 -13.37 -7.89
N ILE A 62 -8.73 -14.17 -6.90
CA ILE A 62 -8.68 -15.62 -7.04
C ILE A 62 -10.10 -16.15 -6.78
N PRO A 63 -10.71 -16.87 -7.74
CA PRO A 63 -12.05 -17.41 -7.58
C PRO A 63 -12.19 -18.26 -6.32
N GLU A 64 -13.37 -18.18 -5.67
CA GLU A 64 -13.74 -18.95 -4.48
C GLU A 64 -12.80 -18.78 -3.28
N SER A 65 -12.01 -17.68 -3.26
CA SER A 65 -11.12 -17.35 -2.15
C SER A 65 -11.18 -15.86 -1.80
N ASN A 66 -10.79 -15.53 -0.58
CA ASN A 66 -10.60 -14.14 -0.15
C ASN A 66 -9.14 -13.71 -0.44
N ALA A 67 -8.69 -13.92 -1.66
CA ALA A 67 -7.33 -13.63 -2.08
C ALA A 67 -7.28 -12.97 -3.46
N ALA A 68 -6.18 -12.28 -3.73
CA ALA A 68 -5.89 -11.66 -5.02
C ALA A 68 -4.39 -11.68 -5.32
N ILE A 69 -4.06 -11.68 -6.61
CA ILE A 69 -2.72 -11.40 -7.10
C ILE A 69 -2.71 -9.96 -7.61
N ILE A 70 -1.73 -9.18 -7.17
CA ILE A 70 -1.60 -7.76 -7.50
C ILE A 70 -0.24 -7.53 -8.15
N THR A 71 -0.25 -6.96 -9.36
CA THR A 71 0.97 -6.54 -10.06
C THR A 71 0.92 -5.04 -10.29
N LEU A 72 1.94 -4.33 -9.82
CA LEU A 72 2.05 -2.88 -9.90
C LEU A 72 3.40 -2.52 -10.51
N LEU A 73 3.42 -1.67 -11.51
CA LEU A 73 4.64 -1.05 -11.99
C LEU A 73 4.64 0.44 -11.58
N MET A 74 5.59 0.83 -10.75
CA MET A 74 5.77 2.24 -10.36
C MET A 74 6.47 3.02 -11.46
N LYS A 75 6.24 4.33 -11.52
CA LYS A 75 7.07 5.22 -12.36
C LYS A 75 8.52 5.20 -11.89
N HIS A 76 9.42 5.47 -12.79
CA HIS A 76 10.86 5.48 -12.52
C HIS A 76 11.27 6.80 -11.83
N PHE A 77 10.95 6.92 -10.53
CA PHE A 77 11.12 8.18 -9.79
C PHE A 77 12.57 8.59 -9.54
N PHE A 78 13.51 7.66 -9.58
CA PHE A 78 14.91 7.90 -9.23
C PHE A 78 15.87 7.50 -10.37
N GLU A 79 15.40 7.62 -11.61
CA GLU A 79 16.20 7.31 -12.79
C GLU A 79 17.50 8.12 -12.84
N ASP A 80 17.40 9.44 -12.59
CA ASP A 80 18.54 10.36 -12.56
C ASP A 80 19.58 10.03 -11.49
N LEU A 81 19.21 9.21 -10.50
CA LEU A 81 20.08 8.74 -9.42
C LEU A 81 20.60 7.32 -9.67
N GLY A 82 20.31 6.75 -10.84
CA GLY A 82 20.72 5.39 -11.20
C GLY A 82 20.02 4.28 -10.41
N LEU A 83 18.93 4.58 -9.72
CA LEU A 83 18.13 3.55 -9.03
C LEU A 83 17.16 2.90 -10.01
N PRO A 84 16.96 1.57 -9.92
CA PRO A 84 16.09 0.86 -10.84
C PRO A 84 14.62 1.24 -10.66
N GLN A 85 13.84 1.16 -11.75
CA GLN A 85 12.38 1.18 -11.65
C GLN A 85 11.91 0.00 -10.82
N ARG A 86 10.89 0.19 -9.98
CA ARG A 86 10.37 -0.85 -9.11
C ARG A 86 8.99 -1.34 -9.54
N TYR A 87 8.77 -2.65 -9.38
CA TYR A 87 7.44 -3.24 -9.48
C TYR A 87 7.14 -4.07 -8.23
N SER A 88 5.86 -4.23 -7.93
CA SER A 88 5.38 -5.15 -6.90
C SER A 88 4.59 -6.28 -7.57
N HIS A 89 4.81 -7.49 -7.12
CA HIS A 89 4.02 -8.67 -7.50
C HIS A 89 3.67 -9.40 -6.21
N LEU A 90 2.40 -9.30 -5.80
CA LEU A 90 1.94 -9.64 -4.46
C LEU A 90 0.85 -10.70 -4.49
N TYR A 91 0.94 -11.65 -3.57
CA TYR A 91 -0.19 -12.44 -3.13
C TYR A 91 -0.79 -11.77 -1.89
N MET A 92 -2.09 -11.45 -1.92
CA MET A 92 -2.79 -10.76 -0.84
C MET A 92 -4.03 -11.54 -0.45
N THR A 93 -4.24 -11.72 0.85
CA THR A 93 -5.46 -12.30 1.44
C THR A 93 -6.22 -11.27 2.24
N GLN A 94 -7.54 -11.44 2.38
CA GLN A 94 -8.42 -10.62 3.20
C GLN A 94 -9.14 -11.48 4.23
N GLU A 95 -9.12 -11.06 5.48
CA GLU A 95 -9.85 -11.65 6.60
C GLU A 95 -10.73 -10.59 7.25
N ASN A 96 -11.98 -10.91 7.52
CA ASN A 96 -12.95 -9.98 8.09
C ASN A 96 -13.56 -10.54 9.38
N ASN A 97 -13.74 -9.66 10.35
CA ASN A 97 -14.62 -9.91 11.49
C ASN A 97 -15.35 -8.61 11.87
N ASP A 98 -16.23 -8.68 12.87
CA ASP A 98 -17.07 -7.53 13.27
C ASP A 98 -16.30 -6.30 13.76
N LYS A 99 -15.03 -6.46 14.13
CA LYS A 99 -14.20 -5.41 14.72
C LYS A 99 -13.10 -4.91 13.79
N LYS A 100 -12.65 -5.73 12.85
CA LYS A 100 -11.55 -5.39 11.97
C LYS A 100 -11.57 -6.16 10.65
N ILE A 101 -10.96 -5.55 9.66
CA ILE A 101 -10.63 -6.15 8.37
C ILE A 101 -9.11 -6.16 8.26
N VAL A 102 -8.54 -7.31 7.89
CA VAL A 102 -7.08 -7.48 7.79
C VAL A 102 -6.71 -7.97 6.40
N PHE A 103 -5.77 -7.27 5.77
CA PHE A 103 -5.12 -7.75 4.56
C PHE A 103 -3.70 -8.20 4.91
N ASN A 104 -3.33 -9.40 4.48
CA ASN A 104 -1.97 -9.92 4.57
C ASN A 104 -1.40 -10.07 3.16
N ALA A 105 -0.20 -9.56 2.92
CA ALA A 105 0.44 -9.67 1.63
C ALA A 105 1.93 -9.99 1.73
N CYS A 106 2.45 -10.66 0.71
CA CYS A 106 3.88 -10.88 0.51
C CYS A 106 4.21 -10.89 -0.98
N SER A 107 5.47 -10.65 -1.29
CA SER A 107 5.95 -10.73 -2.67
C SER A 107 5.95 -12.16 -3.18
N ILE A 108 5.54 -12.31 -4.44
CA ILE A 108 5.69 -13.55 -5.20
C ILE A 108 7.05 -13.48 -5.90
N HIS A 109 7.95 -14.40 -5.55
CA HIS A 109 9.32 -14.51 -6.08
C HIS A 109 9.39 -15.54 -7.23
N THR A 110 8.55 -15.35 -8.24
CA THR A 110 8.56 -16.20 -9.45
C THR A 110 9.17 -15.43 -10.62
N GLU A 111 8.98 -15.94 -11.83
CA GLU A 111 9.31 -15.23 -13.05
C GLU A 111 8.62 -13.87 -13.11
N LYS A 112 9.30 -12.91 -13.73
CA LYS A 112 8.78 -11.54 -13.89
C LYS A 112 7.46 -11.59 -14.66
N PRO A 113 6.40 -10.94 -14.14
CA PRO A 113 5.10 -10.91 -14.81
C PRO A 113 5.19 -10.24 -16.20
N ASP A 114 4.32 -10.66 -17.10
CA ASP A 114 4.19 -10.04 -18.41
C ASP A 114 3.90 -8.54 -18.30
N GLY A 115 4.49 -7.76 -19.21
CA GLY A 115 4.32 -6.31 -19.25
C GLY A 115 5.20 -5.53 -18.29
N ILE A 116 6.01 -6.20 -17.46
CA ILE A 116 7.04 -5.56 -16.63
C ILE A 116 8.35 -5.42 -17.41
N PRO A 117 8.94 -4.22 -17.55
CA PRO A 117 10.19 -4.01 -18.28
C PRO A 117 11.36 -4.85 -17.72
N ASP A 118 12.27 -5.28 -18.59
CA ASP A 118 13.42 -6.11 -18.19
C ASP A 118 14.30 -5.45 -17.13
N GLY A 119 14.49 -4.13 -17.20
CA GLY A 119 15.27 -3.35 -16.23
C GLY A 119 14.56 -3.05 -14.92
N ALA A 120 13.25 -3.35 -14.79
CA ALA A 120 12.55 -3.14 -13.55
C ALA A 120 12.84 -4.28 -12.55
N GLU A 121 13.00 -3.91 -11.27
CA GLU A 121 13.30 -4.84 -10.18
C GLU A 121 12.13 -4.99 -9.22
N LEU A 122 11.95 -6.20 -8.69
CA LEU A 122 10.92 -6.49 -7.67
C LEU A 122 11.15 -5.63 -6.42
N MET A 123 10.09 -5.03 -5.91
CA MET A 123 10.05 -4.49 -4.55
C MET A 123 9.84 -5.67 -3.59
N PRO A 124 10.88 -6.14 -2.90
CA PRO A 124 10.83 -7.41 -2.19
C PRO A 124 10.17 -7.25 -0.82
N ILE A 125 8.85 -7.29 -0.79
CA ILE A 125 8.04 -7.24 0.43
C ILE A 125 8.04 -8.62 1.08
N LYS A 126 8.70 -8.74 2.23
CA LYS A 126 8.73 -9.96 3.01
C LYS A 126 7.35 -10.27 3.58
N TYR A 127 6.73 -9.27 4.19
CA TYR A 127 5.32 -9.28 4.58
C TYR A 127 4.78 -7.86 4.73
N MET A 128 3.49 -7.71 4.47
CA MET A 128 2.73 -6.50 4.72
C MET A 128 1.42 -6.89 5.40
N VAL A 129 1.08 -6.22 6.46
CA VAL A 129 -0.18 -6.41 7.19
C VAL A 129 -0.89 -5.07 7.25
N ILE A 130 -2.08 -5.00 6.67
CA ILE A 130 -2.95 -3.82 6.75
C ILE A 130 -4.12 -4.18 7.66
N THR A 131 -4.16 -3.58 8.83
CA THR A 131 -5.28 -3.70 9.76
C THR A 131 -6.17 -2.48 9.66
N CYS A 132 -7.45 -2.71 9.42
CA CYS A 132 -8.49 -1.69 9.36
C CYS A 132 -9.40 -1.90 10.58
N ASP A 133 -9.12 -1.19 11.68
CA ASP A 133 -9.92 -1.29 12.91
C ASP A 133 -11.22 -0.50 12.74
N ILE A 134 -12.36 -1.18 12.90
CA ILE A 134 -13.69 -0.59 12.79
C ILE A 134 -14.04 0.11 14.11
N ILE A 135 -13.80 1.42 14.17
CA ILE A 135 -14.10 2.23 15.36
C ILE A 135 -15.62 2.47 15.45
N THR A 136 -16.21 2.84 14.32
CA THR A 136 -17.68 2.92 14.14
C THR A 136 -18.00 2.56 12.69
N GLN A 137 -19.31 2.45 12.36
CA GLN A 137 -19.74 2.28 10.97
C GLN A 137 -19.22 3.39 10.03
N HIS A 138 -18.88 4.54 10.57
CA HIS A 138 -18.46 5.74 9.83
C HIS A 138 -17.00 6.13 10.04
N LYS A 139 -16.24 5.33 10.83
CA LYS A 139 -14.82 5.60 11.11
C LYS A 139 -14.00 4.32 11.17
N ILE A 140 -12.91 4.30 10.43
CA ILE A 140 -11.94 3.21 10.40
C ILE A 140 -10.54 3.78 10.65
N ALA A 141 -9.80 3.15 11.57
CA ALA A 141 -8.39 3.40 11.78
C ALA A 141 -7.56 2.39 11.00
N PHE A 142 -6.65 2.88 10.16
CA PHE A 142 -5.74 2.08 9.35
C PHE A 142 -4.36 2.02 9.98
N ASN A 143 -3.84 0.81 10.07
CA ASN A 143 -2.47 0.52 10.47
C ASN A 143 -1.85 -0.42 9.43
N CYS A 144 -0.89 0.07 8.65
CA CYS A 144 -0.19 -0.72 7.65
C CYS A 144 1.26 -0.92 8.07
N SER A 145 1.62 -2.13 8.46
CA SER A 145 2.99 -2.55 8.73
C SER A 145 3.56 -3.25 7.51
N ILE A 146 4.72 -2.79 7.06
CA ILE A 146 5.43 -3.37 5.92
C ILE A 146 6.88 -3.68 6.29
N VAL A 147 7.34 -4.86 5.93
CA VAL A 147 8.72 -5.30 6.09
C VAL A 147 9.26 -5.78 4.75
N PHE A 148 10.35 -5.17 4.33
CA PHE A 148 11.08 -5.57 3.12
C PHE A 148 12.15 -6.60 3.46
N GLU A 149 12.59 -7.35 2.44
CA GLU A 149 13.73 -8.25 2.58
C GLU A 149 15.01 -7.50 2.96
N ALA A 150 15.88 -8.17 3.72
CA ALA A 150 17.07 -7.53 4.30
C ALA A 150 18.07 -7.00 3.27
N TYR A 151 18.07 -7.55 2.06
CA TYR A 151 18.96 -7.10 0.98
C TYR A 151 18.48 -5.82 0.29
N LEU A 152 17.24 -5.37 0.51
CA LEU A 152 16.77 -4.09 -0.03
C LEU A 152 17.43 -2.94 0.72
N ASN A 153 18.18 -2.13 0.00
CA ASN A 153 18.75 -0.89 0.53
C ASN A 153 17.88 0.30 0.12
N ILE A 154 17.21 0.92 1.09
CA ILE A 154 16.43 2.14 0.87
C ILE A 154 17.25 3.32 1.40
N PRO A 155 17.75 4.20 0.53
CA PRO A 155 18.49 5.39 0.98
C PRO A 155 17.62 6.30 1.84
N PRO A 156 18.16 7.00 2.85
CA PRO A 156 17.38 7.86 3.74
C PRO A 156 16.56 8.95 3.03
N PHE A 157 17.06 9.50 1.91
CA PHE A 157 16.29 10.47 1.12
C PHE A 157 15.06 9.84 0.45
N ALA A 158 15.18 8.57 0.02
CA ALA A 158 14.06 7.85 -0.58
C ALA A 158 12.96 7.53 0.45
N GLU A 159 13.31 7.27 1.71
CA GLU A 159 12.34 7.06 2.79
C GLU A 159 11.40 8.27 2.93
N LYS A 160 11.94 9.49 2.90
CA LYS A 160 11.14 10.72 2.99
C LYS A 160 10.24 10.92 1.77
N VAL A 161 10.76 10.65 0.57
CA VAL A 161 9.97 10.74 -0.68
C VAL A 161 8.84 9.70 -0.66
N ILE A 162 9.10 8.48 -0.22
CA ILE A 162 8.09 7.43 -0.04
C ILE A 162 6.98 7.92 0.90
N GLY A 163 7.33 8.52 2.04
CA GLY A 163 6.35 9.09 2.98
C GLY A 163 5.46 10.16 2.33
N ILE A 164 6.03 11.06 1.55
CA ILE A 164 5.29 12.10 0.79
C ILE A 164 4.35 11.44 -0.24
N MET A 165 4.81 10.42 -0.96
CA MET A 165 4.01 9.70 -1.96
C MET A 165 2.83 8.97 -1.31
N ILE A 166 3.07 8.27 -0.20
CA ILE A 166 2.04 7.57 0.57
C ILE A 166 0.97 8.57 1.06
N HIS A 167 1.38 9.71 1.61
CA HIS A 167 0.46 10.77 2.03
C HIS A 167 -0.40 11.26 0.84
N LYS A 168 0.19 11.47 -0.33
CA LYS A 168 -0.52 11.88 -1.55
C LYS A 168 -1.55 10.82 -1.98
N ILE A 169 -1.16 9.53 -1.99
CA ILE A 169 -2.03 8.40 -2.35
C ILE A 169 -3.28 8.40 -1.47
N PHE A 170 -3.10 8.35 -0.16
CA PHE A 170 -4.23 8.21 0.76
C PHE A 170 -5.03 9.49 0.96
N THR A 171 -4.44 10.67 0.75
CA THR A 171 -5.19 11.93 0.69
C THR A 171 -6.21 11.92 -0.46
N ARG A 172 -5.85 11.38 -1.62
CA ARG A 172 -6.78 11.22 -2.75
C ARG A 172 -7.91 10.25 -2.42
N VAL A 173 -7.58 9.11 -1.80
CA VAL A 173 -8.57 8.13 -1.36
C VAL A 173 -9.55 8.74 -0.35
N LYS A 174 -9.06 9.48 0.65
CA LYS A 174 -9.92 10.19 1.62
C LYS A 174 -10.82 11.21 0.93
N ARG A 175 -10.29 12.00 -0.01
CA ARG A 175 -11.09 12.96 -0.80
C ARG A 175 -12.17 12.26 -1.61
N PHE A 176 -11.83 11.15 -2.26
CA PHE A 176 -12.79 10.34 -3.01
C PHE A 176 -13.92 9.83 -2.10
N ILE A 177 -13.59 9.21 -0.97
CA ILE A 177 -14.58 8.73 0.01
C ILE A 177 -15.44 9.88 0.52
N ASN A 178 -14.87 11.06 0.76
CA ASN A 178 -15.58 12.24 1.27
C ASN A 178 -16.41 12.97 0.21
N SER A 179 -16.29 12.61 -1.08
CA SER A 179 -17.11 13.19 -2.14
C SER A 179 -18.54 12.62 -2.21
N TYR A 180 -18.82 11.56 -1.46
CA TYR A 180 -20.14 10.95 -1.29
C TYR A 180 -20.82 11.37 0.01
#